data_bcb3ac34976386ec26bd4b8f383c7536
#
_entry.id   bcb3ac34976386ec26bd4b8f383c7536
#
_cell.length_a   1.000
_cell.length_b   1.000
_cell.length_c   1.000
_cell.angle_alpha   90.00
_cell.angle_beta   90.00
_cell.angle_gamma   90.00
#
_symmetry.space_group_name_H-M   'P 1'
#
loop_
_entity.id
_entity.type
_entity.pdbx_description
1 polymer ?
#
loop_
_entity_poly.entity_id
_entity_poly.type
_entity_poly.pdbx_seq_one_letter_code
_entity_poly.pdbx_strand_id
1 'polypeptide(L)'
;MIHEPNAMQRLAHDDWETALTDLLDDLLQTQQEMLQILEQKRIAMVSRNLASIRELQPREEELCRQLTACQNRRNELLAMARTANLPDGNLEQLSRSVPLQQEAGVRERLSNASHRAMLLKHQSLTNWIIAQRNLLHISQLLENITTGGQTAPTYGKNTRVAGGFILDQEA
;
A
#
# COMPACT_ATOMS: atom_id res chain seq x y z
N MET A 1 -7.27 -48.40 11.25
CA MET A 1 -5.86 -48.04 11.45
C MET A 1 -5.77 -46.54 11.26
N ILE A 2 -5.79 -45.81 12.36
CA ILE A 2 -5.66 -44.34 12.36
C ILE A 2 -4.15 -44.07 12.25
N HIS A 3 -3.72 -43.52 11.15
CA HIS A 3 -2.34 -43.14 10.90
C HIS A 3 -2.03 -41.91 11.77
N GLU A 4 -1.42 -42.09 12.94
CA GLU A 4 -0.92 -40.99 13.73
C GLU A 4 0.21 -40.29 12.94
N PRO A 5 0.11 -38.96 12.69
CA PRO A 5 1.19 -38.25 12.04
C PRO A 5 2.45 -38.31 12.90
N ASN A 6 3.57 -38.66 12.29
CA ASN A 6 4.87 -38.82 12.93
C ASN A 6 5.27 -37.53 13.66
N ALA A 7 5.89 -37.62 14.84
CA ALA A 7 6.34 -36.49 15.66
C ALA A 7 7.17 -35.46 14.87
N MET A 8 7.89 -35.91 13.85
CA MET A 8 8.66 -35.06 12.94
C MET A 8 7.77 -34.20 12.00
N GLN A 9 6.54 -34.68 11.66
CA GLN A 9 5.55 -33.91 10.90
C GLN A 9 4.82 -32.88 11.77
N ARG A 10 4.67 -33.13 13.08
CA ARG A 10 4.06 -32.18 14.03
C ARG A 10 4.99 -31.00 14.30
N LEU A 11 6.30 -31.21 14.46
CA LEU A 11 7.29 -30.14 14.62
C LEU A 11 7.36 -29.24 13.37
N ALA A 12 7.27 -29.81 12.17
CA ALA A 12 7.22 -29.02 10.94
C ALA A 12 5.90 -28.21 10.79
N HIS A 13 4.80 -28.62 11.42
CA HIS A 13 3.51 -27.93 11.41
C HIS A 13 3.48 -26.73 12.35
N ASP A 14 3.95 -26.90 13.56
CA ASP A 14 4.05 -25.82 14.56
C ASP A 14 4.96 -24.70 14.05
N ASP A 15 6.00 -25.01 13.29
CA ASP A 15 6.90 -24.04 12.67
C ASP A 15 6.20 -23.18 11.61
N TRP A 16 5.33 -23.78 10.75
CA TRP A 16 4.59 -23.03 9.75
C TRP A 16 3.53 -22.11 10.34
N GLU A 17 2.78 -22.59 11.33
CA GLU A 17 1.76 -21.79 12.01
C GLU A 17 2.38 -20.60 12.72
N THR A 18 3.47 -20.82 13.45
CA THR A 18 4.22 -19.77 14.13
C THR A 18 4.75 -18.75 13.12
N ALA A 19 5.39 -19.20 12.05
CA ALA A 19 5.96 -18.30 11.04
C ALA A 19 4.89 -17.46 10.33
N LEU A 20 3.73 -18.05 10.02
CA LEU A 20 2.58 -17.34 9.43
C LEU A 20 1.97 -16.34 10.42
N THR A 21 1.78 -16.75 11.66
CA THR A 21 1.19 -15.90 12.70
C THR A 21 2.08 -14.70 13.01
N ASP A 22 3.37 -14.92 13.21
CA ASP A 22 4.34 -13.85 13.49
C ASP A 22 4.43 -12.85 12.32
N LEU A 23 4.46 -13.36 11.07
CA LEU A 23 4.45 -12.48 9.91
C LEU A 23 3.17 -11.63 9.83
N LEU A 24 2.01 -12.25 10.09
CA LEU A 24 0.73 -11.56 10.00
C LEU A 24 0.53 -10.55 11.13
N ASP A 25 0.98 -10.85 12.33
CA ASP A 25 0.91 -9.95 13.47
C ASP A 25 1.82 -8.72 13.27
N ASP A 26 3.07 -8.92 12.82
CA ASP A 26 3.98 -7.83 12.45
C ASP A 26 3.41 -6.97 11.31
N LEU A 27 2.85 -7.61 10.28
CA LEU A 27 2.23 -6.92 9.14
C LEU A 27 1.03 -6.09 9.59
N LEU A 28 0.13 -6.66 10.38
CA LEU A 28 -1.07 -5.98 10.86
C LEU A 28 -0.72 -4.78 11.76
N GLN A 29 0.27 -4.93 12.64
CA GLN A 29 0.73 -3.83 13.48
C GLN A 29 1.32 -2.71 12.61
N THR A 30 2.23 -3.03 11.70
CA THR A 30 2.88 -2.05 10.83
C THR A 30 1.85 -1.32 9.94
N GLN A 31 0.87 -2.04 9.40
CA GLN A 31 -0.22 -1.46 8.62
C GLN A 31 -1.06 -0.49 9.45
N GLN A 32 -1.37 -0.85 10.70
CA GLN A 32 -2.14 0.03 11.60
C GLN A 32 -1.41 1.33 11.89
N GLU A 33 -0.12 1.25 12.20
CA GLU A 33 0.70 2.44 12.45
C GLU A 33 0.85 3.31 11.19
N MET A 34 1.03 2.69 10.02
CA MET A 34 1.10 3.42 8.76
C MET A 34 -0.22 4.14 8.44
N LEU A 35 -1.38 3.52 8.69
CA LEU A 35 -2.67 4.19 8.54
C LEU A 35 -2.80 5.43 9.42
N GLN A 36 -2.31 5.37 10.66
CA GLN A 36 -2.30 6.51 11.56
C GLN A 36 -1.39 7.65 11.06
N ILE A 37 -0.19 7.31 10.59
CA ILE A 37 0.75 8.29 10.02
C ILE A 37 0.17 8.97 8.77
N LEU A 38 -0.44 8.20 7.86
CA LEU A 38 -1.06 8.73 6.66
C LEU A 38 -2.23 9.67 6.98
N GLU A 39 -3.02 9.37 8.00
CA GLU A 39 -4.10 10.24 8.47
C GLU A 39 -3.55 11.54 9.07
N GLN A 40 -2.55 11.47 9.94
CA GLN A 40 -1.89 12.65 10.52
C GLN A 40 -1.26 13.52 9.42
N LYS A 41 -0.62 12.90 8.44
CA LYS A 41 -0.04 13.58 7.29
C LYS A 41 -1.12 14.27 6.44
N ARG A 42 -2.27 13.62 6.25
CA ARG A 42 -3.43 14.23 5.57
C ARG A 42 -3.90 15.50 6.27
N ILE A 43 -4.06 15.44 7.59
CA ILE A 43 -4.46 16.59 8.41
C ILE A 43 -3.44 17.72 8.30
N ALA A 44 -2.15 17.39 8.41
CA ALA A 44 -1.06 18.37 8.28
C ALA A 44 -1.00 19.03 6.89
N MET A 45 -1.24 18.28 5.83
CA MET A 45 -1.31 18.81 4.46
C MET A 45 -2.50 19.74 4.24
N VAL A 46 -3.68 19.39 4.78
CA VAL A 46 -4.90 20.22 4.70
C VAL A 46 -4.72 21.51 5.48
N SER A 47 -4.12 21.44 6.67
CA SER A 47 -3.83 22.61 7.51
C SER A 47 -2.59 23.39 7.09
N ARG A 48 -1.87 22.95 6.03
CA ARG A 48 -0.62 23.54 5.54
C ARG A 48 0.49 23.61 6.60
N ASN A 49 0.49 22.67 7.54
CA ASN A 49 1.49 22.59 8.61
C ASN A 49 2.72 21.79 8.14
N LEU A 50 3.68 22.49 7.52
CA LEU A 50 4.90 21.87 7.01
C LEU A 50 5.81 21.30 8.11
N ALA A 51 5.78 21.87 9.31
CA ALA A 51 6.56 21.35 10.44
C ALA A 51 6.08 19.93 10.80
N SER A 52 4.78 19.74 10.99
CA SER A 52 4.22 18.42 11.29
C SER A 52 4.47 17.40 10.17
N ILE A 53 4.44 17.81 8.89
CA ILE A 53 4.77 16.90 7.77
C ILE A 53 6.22 16.40 7.89
N ARG A 54 7.17 17.29 8.22
CA ARG A 54 8.59 16.94 8.40
C ARG A 54 8.81 16.03 9.60
N GLU A 55 8.09 16.26 10.69
CA GLU A 55 8.17 15.43 11.91
C GLU A 55 7.68 14.00 11.69
N LEU A 56 6.68 13.82 10.82
CA LEU A 56 6.12 12.50 10.49
C LEU A 56 7.01 11.68 9.54
N GLN A 57 7.83 12.34 8.74
CA GLN A 57 8.59 11.70 7.66
C GLN A 57 9.53 10.57 8.14
N PRO A 58 10.34 10.72 9.21
CA PRO A 58 11.22 9.63 9.65
C PRO A 58 10.45 8.38 10.07
N ARG A 59 9.29 8.56 10.71
CA ARG A 59 8.45 7.43 11.12
C ARG A 59 7.78 6.74 9.93
N GLU A 60 7.32 7.51 8.94
CA GLU A 60 6.79 6.96 7.68
C GLU A 60 7.84 6.12 6.95
N GLU A 61 9.08 6.63 6.85
CA GLU A 61 10.18 5.90 6.21
C GLU A 61 10.54 4.61 6.94
N GLU A 62 10.51 4.62 8.29
CA GLU A 62 10.72 3.43 9.09
C GLU A 62 9.62 2.37 8.85
N LEU A 63 8.36 2.80 8.84
CA LEU A 63 7.22 1.91 8.56
C LEU A 63 7.26 1.34 7.14
N CYS A 64 7.72 2.11 6.15
CA CYS A 64 7.97 1.61 4.79
C CYS A 64 9.01 0.51 4.78
N ARG A 65 10.11 0.65 5.55
CA ARG A 65 11.13 -0.41 5.70
C ARG A 65 10.57 -1.66 6.34
N GLN A 66 9.74 -1.52 7.39
CA GLN A 66 9.08 -2.65 8.04
C GLN A 66 8.11 -3.37 7.12
N LEU A 67 7.30 -2.64 6.33
CA LEU A 67 6.43 -3.26 5.30
C LEU A 67 7.25 -4.02 4.25
N THR A 68 8.38 -3.48 3.84
CA THR A 68 9.30 -4.15 2.91
C THR A 68 9.88 -5.42 3.54
N ALA A 69 10.26 -5.39 4.82
CA ALA A 69 10.73 -6.56 5.54
C ALA A 69 9.65 -7.65 5.63
N CYS A 70 8.40 -7.29 5.93
CA CYS A 70 7.26 -8.22 5.90
C CYS A 70 7.07 -8.84 4.50
N GLN A 71 7.20 -8.04 3.44
CA GLN A 71 7.12 -8.54 2.06
C GLN A 71 8.24 -9.54 1.73
N ASN A 72 9.46 -9.29 2.18
CA ASN A 72 10.58 -10.20 1.99
C ASN A 72 10.34 -11.52 2.76
N ARG A 73 9.94 -11.46 4.03
CA ARG A 73 9.58 -12.65 4.82
C ARG A 73 8.45 -13.44 4.18
N ARG A 74 7.44 -12.76 3.62
CA ARG A 74 6.38 -13.43 2.84
C ARG A 74 6.94 -14.19 1.65
N ASN A 75 7.83 -13.58 0.88
CA ASN A 75 8.44 -14.21 -0.28
C ASN A 75 9.32 -15.41 0.11
N GLU A 76 10.05 -15.30 1.21
CA GLU A 76 10.85 -16.40 1.78
C GLU A 76 9.96 -17.58 2.19
N LEU A 77 8.84 -17.31 2.90
CA LEU A 77 7.87 -18.37 3.26
C LEU A 77 7.29 -19.07 2.03
N LEU A 78 6.95 -18.33 0.99
CA LEU A 78 6.44 -18.93 -0.25
C LEU A 78 7.53 -19.73 -1.00
N ALA A 79 8.78 -19.28 -0.96
CA ALA A 79 9.91 -20.04 -1.51
C ALA A 79 10.14 -21.35 -0.73
N MET A 80 10.06 -21.31 0.60
CA MET A 80 10.11 -22.51 1.45
C MET A 80 8.93 -23.46 1.16
N ALA A 81 7.72 -22.94 0.96
CA ALA A 81 6.54 -23.73 0.59
C ALA A 81 6.77 -24.48 -0.73
N ARG A 82 7.35 -23.81 -1.73
CA ARG A 82 7.73 -24.44 -3.01
C ARG A 82 8.70 -25.61 -2.83
N THR A 83 9.73 -25.46 -1.98
CA THR A 83 10.68 -26.56 -1.70
C THR A 83 10.05 -27.73 -0.94
N ALA A 84 8.99 -27.45 -0.17
CA ALA A 84 8.21 -28.45 0.56
C ALA A 84 7.08 -29.08 -0.30
N ASN A 85 6.99 -28.75 -1.59
CA ASN A 85 5.87 -29.15 -2.49
C ASN A 85 4.49 -28.73 -1.98
N LEU A 86 4.41 -27.57 -1.28
CA LEU A 86 3.17 -26.91 -0.87
C LEU A 86 2.82 -25.81 -1.87
N PRO A 87 1.53 -25.37 -1.93
CA PRO A 87 1.14 -24.25 -2.75
C PRO A 87 1.90 -22.96 -2.39
N ASP A 88 2.52 -22.34 -3.39
CA ASP A 88 3.38 -21.17 -3.27
C ASP A 88 2.82 -19.91 -3.96
N GLY A 89 1.55 -19.97 -4.41
CA GLY A 89 0.92 -18.86 -5.12
C GLY A 89 0.61 -17.66 -4.21
N ASN A 90 0.10 -17.91 -3.01
CA ASN A 90 -0.16 -16.89 -2.00
C ASN A 90 -0.30 -17.50 -0.59
N LEU A 91 -0.26 -16.64 0.45
CA LEU A 91 -0.36 -17.09 1.84
C LEU A 91 -1.72 -17.74 2.17
N GLU A 92 -2.78 -17.36 1.48
CA GLU A 92 -4.10 -17.97 1.69
C GLU A 92 -4.14 -19.42 1.20
N GLN A 93 -3.56 -19.70 0.03
CA GLN A 93 -3.44 -21.07 -0.47
C GLN A 93 -2.53 -21.92 0.43
N LEU A 94 -1.42 -21.34 0.87
CA LEU A 94 -0.51 -21.99 1.81
C LEU A 94 -1.20 -22.32 3.13
N SER A 95 -1.91 -21.37 3.73
CA SER A 95 -2.62 -21.58 5.01
C SER A 95 -3.71 -22.65 4.96
N ARG A 96 -4.32 -22.88 3.77
CA ARG A 96 -5.30 -23.95 3.57
C ARG A 96 -4.68 -25.34 3.41
N SER A 97 -3.41 -25.40 3.05
CA SER A 97 -2.69 -26.65 2.75
C SER A 97 -1.92 -27.18 3.93
N VAL A 98 -1.60 -26.31 4.89
CA VAL A 98 -0.94 -26.65 6.13
C VAL A 98 -2.02 -26.86 7.20
N PRO A 99 -2.04 -28.00 7.91
CA PRO A 99 -2.94 -28.18 9.03
C PRO A 99 -2.53 -27.23 10.17
N LEU A 100 -3.37 -26.24 10.41
CA LEU A 100 -3.18 -25.23 11.46
C LEU A 100 -4.06 -25.56 12.65
N GLN A 101 -3.55 -25.40 13.86
CA GLN A 101 -4.34 -25.54 15.09
C GLN A 101 -5.35 -24.41 15.24
N GLN A 102 -4.96 -23.19 14.79
CA GLN A 102 -5.78 -21.97 14.82
C GLN A 102 -6.14 -21.47 13.40
N GLU A 103 -6.62 -22.36 12.55
CA GLU A 103 -6.94 -22.01 11.14
C GLU A 103 -7.86 -20.79 11.02
N ALA A 104 -8.89 -20.69 11.86
CA ALA A 104 -9.82 -19.56 11.87
C ALA A 104 -9.10 -18.23 12.18
N GLY A 105 -8.18 -18.22 13.15
CA GLY A 105 -7.41 -17.04 13.53
C GLY A 105 -6.45 -16.59 12.43
N VAL A 106 -5.76 -17.50 11.77
CA VAL A 106 -4.88 -17.18 10.64
C VAL A 106 -5.68 -16.63 9.46
N ARG A 107 -6.83 -17.22 9.16
CA ARG A 107 -7.72 -16.75 8.07
C ARG A 107 -8.26 -15.34 8.35
N GLU A 108 -8.65 -15.06 9.58
CA GLU A 108 -9.10 -13.74 10.00
C GLU A 108 -7.97 -12.69 9.85
N ARG A 109 -6.74 -13.01 10.30
CA ARG A 109 -5.58 -12.12 10.13
C ARG A 109 -5.26 -11.85 8.67
N LEU A 110 -5.32 -12.86 7.79
CA LEU A 110 -5.13 -12.69 6.34
C LEU A 110 -6.18 -11.75 5.73
N SER A 111 -7.45 -11.93 6.10
CA SER A 111 -8.55 -11.06 5.66
C SER A 111 -8.34 -9.62 6.13
N ASN A 112 -7.99 -9.44 7.40
CA ASN A 112 -7.72 -8.12 7.99
C ASN A 112 -6.51 -7.45 7.32
N ALA A 113 -5.42 -8.19 7.06
CA ALA A 113 -4.24 -7.67 6.38
C ALA A 113 -4.55 -7.21 4.95
N SER A 114 -5.37 -7.99 4.21
CA SER A 114 -5.82 -7.62 2.88
C SER A 114 -6.70 -6.36 2.89
N HIS A 115 -7.64 -6.28 3.82
CA HIS A 115 -8.48 -5.09 3.98
C HIS A 115 -7.67 -3.83 4.31
N ARG A 116 -6.73 -3.93 5.28
CA ARG A 116 -5.85 -2.80 5.64
C ARG A 116 -4.93 -2.39 4.48
N ALA A 117 -4.47 -3.34 3.65
CA ALA A 117 -3.69 -3.02 2.46
C ALA A 117 -4.49 -2.16 1.45
N MET A 118 -5.79 -2.46 1.27
CA MET A 118 -6.67 -1.63 0.44
C MET A 118 -6.87 -0.23 1.03
N LEU A 119 -7.05 -0.11 2.34
CA LEU A 119 -7.16 1.19 3.02
C LEU A 119 -5.87 1.99 2.89
N LEU A 120 -4.70 1.39 3.07
CA LEU A 120 -3.41 2.04 2.88
C LEU A 120 -3.26 2.59 1.46
N LYS A 121 -3.59 1.78 0.45
CA LYS A 121 -3.58 2.23 -0.96
C LYS A 121 -4.49 3.43 -1.17
N HIS A 122 -5.71 3.40 -0.64
CA HIS A 122 -6.68 4.49 -0.76
C HIS A 122 -6.17 5.77 -0.08
N GLN A 123 -5.70 5.68 1.17
CA GLN A 123 -5.20 6.84 1.91
C GLN A 123 -3.93 7.43 1.27
N SER A 124 -3.00 6.58 0.81
CA SER A 124 -1.81 7.03 0.10
C SER A 124 -2.15 7.80 -1.17
N LEU A 125 -3.12 7.30 -1.96
CA LEU A 125 -3.59 7.98 -3.16
C LEU A 125 -4.26 9.32 -2.82
N THR A 126 -5.07 9.36 -1.77
CA THR A 126 -5.71 10.61 -1.30
C THR A 126 -4.66 11.64 -0.89
N ASN A 127 -3.66 11.25 -0.12
CA ASN A 127 -2.56 12.11 0.30
C ASN A 127 -1.75 12.63 -0.90
N TRP A 128 -1.49 11.76 -1.89
CA TRP A 128 -0.83 12.16 -3.12
C TRP A 128 -1.63 13.24 -3.89
N ILE A 129 -2.95 13.08 -4.03
CA ILE A 129 -3.82 14.06 -4.70
C ILE A 129 -3.78 15.40 -3.97
N ILE A 130 -3.84 15.41 -2.64
CA ILE A 130 -3.76 16.64 -1.83
C ILE A 130 -2.40 17.32 -2.03
N ALA A 131 -1.31 16.57 -2.00
CA ALA A 131 0.04 17.07 -2.21
C ALA A 131 0.19 17.70 -3.60
N GLN A 132 -0.31 17.06 -4.66
CA GLN A 132 -0.31 17.59 -6.02
C GLN A 132 -1.09 18.90 -6.13
N ARG A 133 -2.27 18.98 -5.53
CA ARG A 133 -3.08 20.22 -5.51
C ARG A 133 -2.36 21.36 -4.78
N ASN A 134 -1.73 21.06 -3.65
CA ASN A 134 -0.95 22.05 -2.91
C ASN A 134 0.24 22.56 -3.74
N LEU A 135 0.93 21.67 -4.44
CA LEU A 135 2.06 22.03 -5.29
C LEU A 135 1.62 22.94 -6.46
N LEU A 136 0.53 22.59 -7.13
CA LEU A 136 -0.03 23.41 -8.20
C LEU A 136 -0.42 24.81 -7.71
N HIS A 137 -1.04 24.90 -6.54
CA HIS A 137 -1.41 26.17 -5.95
C HIS A 137 -0.17 27.04 -5.64
N ILE A 138 0.87 26.46 -5.06
CA ILE A 138 2.13 27.16 -4.78
C ILE A 138 2.77 27.64 -6.09
N SER A 139 2.80 26.81 -7.13
CA SER A 139 3.33 27.17 -8.43
C SER A 139 2.58 28.35 -9.05
N GLN A 140 1.26 28.36 -8.98
CA GLN A 140 0.45 29.49 -9.44
C GLN A 140 0.70 30.77 -8.66
N LEU A 141 0.86 30.69 -7.32
CA LEU A 141 1.19 31.83 -6.50
C LEU A 141 2.58 32.40 -6.86
N LEU A 142 3.57 31.56 -7.08
CA LEU A 142 4.92 31.97 -7.50
C LEU A 142 4.88 32.63 -8.87
N GLU A 143 4.15 32.07 -9.82
CA GLU A 143 3.96 32.67 -11.15
C GLU A 143 3.33 34.06 -11.05
N ASN A 144 2.24 34.22 -10.27
CA ASN A 144 1.61 35.50 -10.05
C ASN A 144 2.56 36.54 -9.41
N ILE A 145 3.43 36.13 -8.48
CA ILE A 145 4.42 37.01 -7.85
C ILE A 145 5.50 37.41 -8.86
N THR A 146 6.00 36.46 -9.67
CA THR A 146 7.08 36.71 -10.61
C THR A 146 6.62 37.52 -11.84
N THR A 147 5.37 37.35 -12.25
CA THR A 147 4.78 38.08 -13.40
C THR A 147 4.11 39.39 -12.98
N GLY A 148 4.14 39.77 -11.70
CA GLY A 148 3.50 40.98 -11.18
C GLY A 148 1.96 40.99 -11.32
N GLY A 149 1.34 39.79 -11.36
CA GLY A 149 -0.09 39.66 -11.57
C GLY A 149 -0.57 39.88 -13.03
N GLN A 150 0.35 40.08 -13.94
CA GLN A 150 0.06 40.19 -15.38
C GLN A 150 -0.05 38.81 -16.04
N THR A 151 -0.88 37.95 -15.51
CA THR A 151 -1.36 36.82 -16.29
C THR A 151 -2.39 37.37 -17.26
N ALA A 152 -2.07 37.44 -18.55
CA ALA A 152 -3.06 37.69 -19.57
C ALA A 152 -4.20 36.71 -19.37
N PRO A 153 -5.47 37.18 -19.28
CA PRO A 153 -6.60 36.28 -19.11
C PRO A 153 -6.60 35.29 -20.27
N THR A 154 -6.49 34.03 -19.97
CA THR A 154 -6.47 32.90 -20.93
C THR A 154 -7.83 32.75 -21.64
N TYR A 155 -8.76 33.67 -21.41
CA TYR A 155 -10.02 33.77 -22.11
C TYR A 155 -9.95 34.92 -23.13
N GLY A 156 -9.72 34.58 -24.40
CA GLY A 156 -9.94 35.47 -25.49
C GLY A 156 -8.79 35.72 -26.44
N LYS A 157 -8.26 34.70 -27.07
CA LYS A 157 -7.83 34.82 -28.46
C LYS A 157 -8.52 33.74 -29.26
N ASN A 158 -9.63 34.14 -29.91
CA ASN A 158 -10.16 33.49 -31.10
C ASN A 158 -9.04 33.39 -32.14
N THR A 159 -8.22 32.37 -32.07
CA THR A 159 -7.46 31.93 -33.22
C THR A 159 -8.41 31.03 -34.00
N ARG A 160 -9.00 31.58 -35.03
CA ARG A 160 -9.59 30.81 -36.14
C ARG A 160 -8.51 29.85 -36.62
N VAL A 161 -8.58 28.60 -36.18
CA VAL A 161 -7.90 27.50 -36.86
C VAL A 161 -8.86 27.04 -37.96
N ALA A 162 -8.66 27.62 -39.16
CA ALA A 162 -9.13 27.01 -40.38
C ALA A 162 -8.26 25.77 -40.61
N GLY A 163 -8.88 24.64 -40.74
CA GLY A 163 -8.20 23.39 -41.11
C GLY A 163 -8.91 22.18 -40.51
N GLY A 164 -9.96 21.74 -41.21
CA GLY A 164 -10.61 20.49 -40.93
C GLY A 164 -9.68 19.31 -41.11
N PHE A 165 -9.75 18.38 -40.17
CA PHE A 165 -9.44 16.97 -40.43
C PHE A 165 -10.63 16.17 -39.95
N ILE A 166 -11.52 15.90 -40.90
CA ILE A 166 -12.52 14.85 -40.80
C ILE A 166 -11.74 13.56 -41.05
N LEU A 167 -11.58 12.72 -40.05
CA LEU A 167 -11.22 11.34 -40.25
C LEU A 167 -12.53 10.55 -40.36
N ASP A 168 -12.93 10.35 -41.61
CA ASP A 168 -13.81 9.25 -41.99
C ASP A 168 -13.08 7.94 -41.72
N GLN A 169 -13.65 7.12 -40.89
CA GLN A 169 -13.29 5.72 -40.77
C GLN A 169 -14.55 4.92 -41.08
N GLU A 170 -14.74 4.61 -42.36
CA GLU A 170 -15.52 3.48 -42.81
C GLU A 170 -14.64 2.21 -42.82
N ALA A 171 -15.13 1.15 -42.23
CA ALA A 171 -15.16 -0.27 -42.54
C ALA A 171 -15.02 -1.11 -41.30
#